data_8b784c31370cb02306e2d62d4496be91
#
_entry.id   8b784c31370cb02306e2d62d4496be91
#
_cell.length_a   1.000
_cell.length_b   1.000
_cell.length_c   1.000
_cell.angle_alpha   90.00
_cell.angle_beta   90.00
_cell.angle_gamma   90.00
#
_symmetry.space_group_name_H-M   'P 1'
#
loop_
_entity.id
_entity.type
_entity.pdbx_description
1 polymer ?
#
loop_
_entity_poly.entity_id
_entity_poly.type
_entity_poly.pdbx_seq_one_letter_code
_entity_poly.pdbx_strand_id
1 'polypeptide(L)'
;MAFIDIHGHYAWDIDDGMPSLEDAKKALEKAKNNRISTIVATPHVVSGKHTLKDLEVIKDRIHDLKELAKVYNIEVLEGCELFLNHDYLEALEQNIFIPIENTHYLLVEFDVRKELGNENEVEDRLYEIQYKGYTPVIAHVERYFKDSLDIERIQDFIDNGYLIQVNATSFLGYHGKHAQKFAYQLLNQGLLHVIATDTHRCDGHRSPCLQEVFDLLVKKYSYEDIHTLMYENPLHIINDEEVDPIEGKTSFFKKIFKRR
;
A
#
# COMPACT_ATOMS: atom_id res chain seq x y z
N MET A 1 12.90 -14.98 -8.50
CA MET A 1 11.72 -14.56 -7.76
C MET A 1 11.48 -13.10 -8.08
N ALA A 2 10.28 -12.70 -8.38
CA ALA A 2 9.89 -11.32 -8.66
C ALA A 2 8.99 -10.82 -7.52
N PHE A 3 8.85 -9.50 -7.39
CA PHE A 3 7.93 -8.85 -6.46
C PHE A 3 6.94 -7.97 -7.22
N ILE A 4 5.78 -7.72 -6.61
CA ILE A 4 4.78 -6.79 -7.10
C ILE A 4 4.62 -5.68 -6.06
N ASP A 5 4.82 -4.44 -6.49
CA ASP A 5 4.73 -3.26 -5.64
C ASP A 5 3.43 -2.52 -5.93
N ILE A 6 2.43 -2.67 -5.06
CA ILE A 6 1.10 -2.07 -5.27
C ILE A 6 0.98 -0.62 -4.77
N HIS A 7 2.07 -0.03 -4.27
CA HIS A 7 2.06 1.32 -3.74
C HIS A 7 3.38 2.04 -4.03
N GLY A 8 3.36 2.97 -4.99
CA GLY A 8 4.53 3.78 -5.30
C GLY A 8 4.27 4.98 -6.22
N HIS A 9 4.95 6.09 -5.95
CA HIS A 9 4.84 7.39 -6.62
C HIS A 9 5.93 7.55 -7.67
N TYR A 10 5.94 6.63 -8.63
CA TYR A 10 6.93 6.60 -9.72
C TYR A 10 6.62 7.58 -10.85
N ALA A 11 5.35 8.00 -10.99
CA ALA A 11 4.93 8.98 -11.97
C ALA A 11 5.48 10.36 -11.59
N TRP A 12 6.27 10.98 -12.47
CA TRP A 12 7.04 12.17 -12.13
C TRP A 12 6.26 13.47 -12.35
N ASP A 13 6.59 14.50 -11.56
CA ASP A 13 6.10 15.87 -11.70
C ASP A 13 4.56 16.01 -11.62
N ILE A 14 3.92 15.22 -10.73
CA ILE A 14 2.48 15.28 -10.48
C ILE A 14 2.10 15.32 -9.00
N ASP A 15 2.92 14.83 -8.12
CA ASP A 15 2.73 14.85 -6.66
C ASP A 15 4.08 15.06 -5.94
N ASP A 16 4.18 14.66 -4.66
CA ASP A 16 5.44 14.71 -3.92
C ASP A 16 6.35 13.48 -4.15
N GLY A 17 6.03 12.63 -5.13
CA GLY A 17 6.84 11.49 -5.58
C GLY A 17 8.07 11.90 -6.40
N MET A 18 8.32 11.24 -7.53
CA MET A 18 9.48 11.52 -8.37
C MET A 18 9.44 12.95 -8.93
N PRO A 19 10.46 13.78 -8.65
CA PRO A 19 10.44 15.19 -9.09
C PRO A 19 10.73 15.36 -10.57
N SER A 20 11.31 14.34 -11.24
CA SER A 20 11.69 14.45 -12.64
C SER A 20 11.66 13.10 -13.37
N LEU A 21 11.59 13.13 -14.71
CA LEU A 21 11.76 11.96 -15.57
C LEU A 21 13.08 11.22 -15.28
N GLU A 22 14.15 11.94 -14.98
CA GLU A 22 15.45 11.34 -14.70
C GLU A 22 15.44 10.58 -13.35
N ASP A 23 14.75 11.11 -12.34
CA ASP A 23 14.56 10.41 -11.06
C ASP A 23 13.64 9.19 -11.23
N ALA A 24 12.59 9.28 -12.05
CA ALA A 24 11.75 8.13 -12.38
C ALA A 24 12.55 7.01 -13.07
N LYS A 25 13.45 7.33 -14.01
CA LYS A 25 14.36 6.35 -14.62
C LYS A 25 15.24 5.65 -13.59
N LYS A 26 15.86 6.41 -12.69
CA LYS A 26 16.71 5.86 -11.62
C LYS A 26 15.90 4.98 -10.66
N ALA A 27 14.66 5.41 -10.33
CA ALA A 27 13.76 4.63 -9.48
C ALA A 27 13.36 3.31 -10.14
N LEU A 28 13.05 3.30 -11.45
CA LEU A 28 12.75 2.08 -12.20
C LEU A 28 13.97 1.14 -12.29
N GLU A 29 15.17 1.68 -12.52
CA GLU A 29 16.40 0.89 -12.49
C GLU A 29 16.61 0.24 -11.11
N LYS A 30 16.37 1.00 -10.03
CA LYS A 30 16.48 0.50 -8.66
C LYS A 30 15.38 -0.53 -8.36
N ALA A 31 14.15 -0.32 -8.83
CA ALA A 31 13.06 -1.27 -8.71
C ALA A 31 13.41 -2.61 -9.39
N LYS A 32 13.94 -2.57 -10.62
CA LYS A 32 14.45 -3.74 -11.32
C LYS A 32 15.52 -4.47 -10.51
N ASN A 33 16.49 -3.74 -9.95
CA ASN A 33 17.56 -4.31 -9.11
C ASN A 33 17.03 -4.90 -7.80
N ASN A 34 15.88 -4.42 -7.33
CA ASN A 34 15.11 -4.98 -6.21
C ASN A 34 14.11 -6.06 -6.64
N ARG A 35 14.22 -6.58 -7.89
CA ARG A 35 13.38 -7.65 -8.45
C ARG A 35 11.89 -7.32 -8.49
N ILE A 36 11.52 -6.05 -8.55
CA ILE A 36 10.14 -5.63 -8.76
C ILE A 36 9.85 -5.80 -10.25
N SER A 37 8.86 -6.62 -10.58
CA SER A 37 8.43 -6.90 -11.96
C SER A 37 7.18 -6.14 -12.35
N THR A 38 6.34 -5.79 -11.37
CA THR A 38 5.09 -5.08 -11.57
C THR A 38 4.97 -3.97 -10.52
N ILE A 39 4.53 -2.80 -10.95
CA ILE A 39 4.31 -1.61 -10.10
C ILE A 39 2.89 -1.13 -10.36
N VAL A 40 2.10 -0.91 -9.32
CA VAL A 40 0.92 -0.05 -9.40
C VAL A 40 1.39 1.37 -9.11
N ALA A 41 1.29 2.26 -10.09
CA ALA A 41 1.58 3.67 -9.91
C ALA A 41 0.41 4.33 -9.19
N THR A 42 0.66 4.82 -7.97
CA THR A 42 -0.36 5.35 -7.06
C THR A 42 -0.10 6.79 -6.64
N PRO A 43 -0.02 7.74 -7.58
CA PRO A 43 0.12 9.14 -7.20
C PRO A 43 -1.05 9.59 -6.33
N HIS A 44 -0.80 10.58 -5.47
CA HIS A 44 -1.83 11.12 -4.59
C HIS A 44 -3.01 11.71 -5.37
N VAL A 45 -4.21 11.35 -4.94
CA VAL A 45 -5.45 12.05 -5.27
C VAL A 45 -6.07 12.57 -3.97
N VAL A 46 -6.16 13.88 -3.83
CA VAL A 46 -6.65 14.54 -2.62
C VAL A 46 -8.07 15.01 -2.83
N SER A 47 -9.00 14.47 -2.03
CA SER A 47 -10.42 14.86 -2.04
C SER A 47 -10.58 16.37 -1.82
N GLY A 48 -11.48 17.01 -2.58
CA GLY A 48 -11.72 18.46 -2.53
C GLY A 48 -10.64 19.33 -3.17
N LYS A 49 -9.53 18.74 -3.63
CA LYS A 49 -8.43 19.46 -4.31
C LYS A 49 -8.30 19.07 -5.79
N HIS A 50 -8.34 17.78 -6.07
CA HIS A 50 -8.26 17.29 -7.45
C HIS A 50 -9.63 17.26 -8.11
N THR A 51 -9.64 17.44 -9.43
CA THR A 51 -10.80 17.40 -10.30
C THR A 51 -10.68 16.25 -11.31
N LEU A 52 -11.72 15.96 -12.06
CA LEU A 52 -11.66 14.99 -13.17
C LEU A 52 -10.57 15.37 -14.20
N LYS A 53 -10.34 16.67 -14.42
CA LYS A 53 -9.28 17.13 -15.33
C LYS A 53 -7.88 16.81 -14.78
N ASP A 54 -7.69 16.90 -13.48
CA ASP A 54 -6.41 16.54 -12.85
C ASP A 54 -6.18 15.03 -12.94
N LEU A 55 -7.24 14.20 -12.85
CA LEU A 55 -7.11 12.76 -13.09
C LEU A 55 -6.68 12.42 -14.51
N GLU A 56 -7.14 13.17 -15.52
CA GLU A 56 -6.66 12.99 -16.91
C GLU A 56 -5.15 13.24 -16.99
N VAL A 57 -4.65 14.32 -16.38
CA VAL A 57 -3.21 14.62 -16.33
C VAL A 57 -2.43 13.52 -15.62
N ILE A 58 -2.97 12.99 -14.51
CA ILE A 58 -2.36 11.89 -13.76
C ILE A 58 -2.29 10.63 -14.65
N LYS A 59 -3.39 10.28 -15.32
CA LYS A 59 -3.44 9.10 -16.21
C LYS A 59 -2.48 9.23 -17.39
N ASP A 60 -2.40 10.40 -18.00
CA ASP A 60 -1.43 10.66 -19.08
C ASP A 60 0.00 10.43 -18.58
N ARG A 61 0.33 10.91 -17.39
CA ARG A 61 1.67 10.71 -16.82
C ARG A 61 1.93 9.23 -16.46
N ILE A 62 0.93 8.50 -15.95
CA ILE A 62 1.06 7.05 -15.74
C ILE A 62 1.24 6.33 -17.07
N HIS A 63 0.55 6.76 -18.14
CA HIS A 63 0.78 6.22 -19.47
C HIS A 63 2.22 6.42 -19.95
N ASP A 64 2.78 7.63 -19.78
CA ASP A 64 4.19 7.89 -20.07
C ASP A 64 5.13 6.97 -19.27
N LEU A 65 4.79 6.74 -17.97
CA LEU A 65 5.54 5.84 -17.11
C LEU A 65 5.46 4.38 -17.58
N LYS A 66 4.28 3.91 -18.05
CA LYS A 66 4.12 2.57 -18.65
C LYS A 66 5.08 2.38 -19.83
N GLU A 67 5.15 3.35 -20.74
CA GLU A 67 6.06 3.28 -21.88
C GLU A 67 7.54 3.30 -21.45
N LEU A 68 7.89 4.14 -20.49
CA LEU A 68 9.24 4.21 -19.94
C LEU A 68 9.66 2.89 -19.26
N ALA A 69 8.77 2.28 -18.48
CA ALA A 69 9.05 1.08 -17.69
C ALA A 69 9.35 -0.16 -18.54
N LYS A 70 8.88 -0.21 -19.80
CA LYS A 70 9.16 -1.30 -20.76
C LYS A 70 10.66 -1.53 -20.94
N VAL A 71 11.46 -0.45 -20.92
CA VAL A 71 12.94 -0.53 -21.07
C VAL A 71 13.58 -1.30 -19.91
N TYR A 72 12.90 -1.30 -18.74
CA TYR A 72 13.38 -1.99 -17.54
C TYR A 72 12.77 -3.39 -17.38
N ASN A 73 11.86 -3.82 -18.29
CA ASN A 73 11.02 -5.01 -18.19
C ASN A 73 10.16 -4.99 -16.89
N ILE A 74 9.61 -3.85 -16.57
CA ILE A 74 8.66 -3.65 -15.48
C ILE A 74 7.30 -3.36 -16.09
N GLU A 75 6.28 -4.09 -15.65
CA GLU A 75 4.89 -3.78 -15.93
C GLU A 75 4.43 -2.66 -15.00
N VAL A 76 3.68 -1.70 -15.52
CA VAL A 76 3.06 -0.64 -14.70
C VAL A 76 1.57 -0.67 -14.89
N LEU A 77 0.84 -0.68 -13.79
CA LEU A 77 -0.62 -0.59 -13.72
C LEU A 77 -1.03 0.77 -13.17
N GLU A 78 -2.23 1.23 -13.54
CA GLU A 78 -2.80 2.47 -13.02
C GLU A 78 -3.37 2.26 -11.62
N GLY A 79 -3.32 3.32 -10.80
CA GLY A 79 -3.97 3.44 -9.52
C GLY A 79 -3.84 4.85 -8.98
N CYS A 80 -4.34 5.08 -7.79
CA CYS A 80 -4.03 6.27 -7.00
C CYS A 80 -3.98 5.93 -5.53
N GLU A 81 -3.32 6.75 -4.74
CA GLU A 81 -3.49 6.80 -3.30
C GLU A 81 -4.49 7.90 -2.99
N LEU A 82 -5.74 7.50 -2.68
CA LEU A 82 -6.82 8.44 -2.38
C LEU A 82 -6.72 8.93 -0.94
N PHE A 83 -6.43 10.23 -0.77
CA PHE A 83 -6.40 10.86 0.54
C PHE A 83 -7.82 11.15 1.04
N LEU A 84 -8.24 10.41 2.06
CA LEU A 84 -9.57 10.51 2.67
C LEU A 84 -9.60 11.60 3.73
N ASN A 85 -9.95 12.82 3.33
CA ASN A 85 -10.22 13.95 4.24
C ASN A 85 -11.74 14.18 4.41
N HIS A 86 -12.16 15.36 4.86
CA HIS A 86 -13.56 15.71 5.06
C HIS A 86 -14.36 15.89 3.75
N ASP A 87 -13.70 16.08 2.61
CA ASP A 87 -14.32 16.21 1.29
C ASP A 87 -14.45 14.87 0.54
N TYR A 88 -14.21 13.75 1.22
CA TYR A 88 -14.17 12.42 0.60
C TYR A 88 -15.45 12.02 -0.12
N LEU A 89 -16.63 12.42 0.39
CA LEU A 89 -17.92 12.11 -0.23
C LEU A 89 -18.03 12.75 -1.62
N GLU A 90 -17.60 14.00 -1.77
CA GLU A 90 -17.60 14.67 -3.07
C GLU A 90 -16.69 13.93 -4.08
N ALA A 91 -15.49 13.53 -3.64
CA ALA A 91 -14.59 12.76 -4.50
C ALA A 91 -15.21 11.41 -4.91
N LEU A 92 -15.86 10.73 -3.98
CA LEU A 92 -16.56 9.47 -4.27
C LEU A 92 -17.75 9.68 -5.22
N GLU A 93 -18.61 10.68 -5.00
CA GLU A 93 -19.76 10.98 -5.83
C GLU A 93 -19.37 11.32 -7.26
N GLN A 94 -18.32 12.11 -7.45
CA GLN A 94 -17.82 12.53 -8.75
C GLN A 94 -16.85 11.52 -9.39
N ASN A 95 -16.53 10.39 -8.74
CA ASN A 95 -15.54 9.41 -9.16
C ASN A 95 -14.15 10.03 -9.38
N ILE A 96 -13.73 10.93 -8.49
CA ILE A 96 -12.41 11.56 -8.51
C ILE A 96 -11.42 10.65 -7.78
N PHE A 97 -11.13 9.50 -8.35
CA PHE A 97 -10.14 8.51 -7.90
C PHE A 97 -9.83 7.53 -9.04
N ILE A 98 -8.76 6.78 -8.90
CA ILE A 98 -8.32 5.74 -9.85
C ILE A 98 -8.15 4.45 -9.04
N PRO A 99 -9.05 3.45 -9.15
CA PRO A 99 -8.82 2.14 -8.53
C PRO A 99 -7.62 1.45 -9.18
N ILE A 100 -7.09 0.42 -8.55
CA ILE A 100 -6.07 -0.42 -9.18
C ILE A 100 -6.64 -0.97 -10.49
N GLU A 101 -5.88 -0.84 -11.55
CA GLU A 101 -6.32 -1.06 -12.94
C GLU A 101 -7.10 -2.37 -13.12
N ASN A 102 -8.33 -2.26 -13.63
CA ASN A 102 -9.26 -3.36 -13.87
C ASN A 102 -9.69 -4.17 -12.62
N THR A 103 -9.60 -3.58 -11.43
CA THR A 103 -10.00 -4.24 -10.18
C THR A 103 -11.02 -3.42 -9.39
N HIS A 104 -11.58 -4.03 -8.34
CA HIS A 104 -12.40 -3.35 -7.35
C HIS A 104 -11.58 -2.85 -6.13
N TYR A 105 -10.25 -2.93 -6.16
CA TYR A 105 -9.39 -2.46 -5.08
C TYR A 105 -9.03 -0.99 -5.22
N LEU A 106 -9.14 -0.24 -4.12
CA LEU A 106 -8.78 1.18 -4.04
C LEU A 106 -7.82 1.43 -2.90
N LEU A 107 -6.61 1.88 -3.21
CA LEU A 107 -5.64 2.28 -2.19
C LEU A 107 -6.06 3.62 -1.57
N VAL A 108 -6.13 3.67 -0.25
CA VAL A 108 -6.60 4.83 0.49
C VAL A 108 -5.67 5.17 1.65
N GLU A 109 -5.53 6.47 1.93
CA GLU A 109 -4.75 6.96 3.05
C GLU A 109 -5.50 7.98 3.92
N PHE A 110 -5.04 8.13 5.16
CA PHE A 110 -5.44 9.14 6.11
C PHE A 110 -4.26 10.05 6.47
N ASP A 111 -4.50 11.16 7.17
CA ASP A 111 -3.44 12.08 7.58
C ASP A 111 -2.49 11.45 8.62
N VAL A 112 -1.33 10.97 8.18
CA VAL A 112 -0.29 10.35 9.04
C VAL A 112 0.26 11.28 10.12
N ARG A 113 -0.01 12.59 10.06
CA ARG A 113 0.37 13.57 11.09
C ARG A 113 -0.58 13.53 12.28
N LYS A 114 -1.77 12.97 12.09
CA LYS A 114 -2.79 12.77 13.10
C LYS A 114 -2.83 11.29 13.48
N GLU A 115 -3.18 11.02 14.72
CA GLU A 115 -3.56 9.68 15.13
C GLU A 115 -4.95 9.36 14.56
N LEU A 116 -5.18 8.12 14.14
CA LEU A 116 -6.55 7.68 13.82
C LEU A 116 -7.40 7.89 15.08
N GLY A 117 -8.23 8.93 15.06
CA GLY A 117 -9.06 9.32 16.21
C GLY A 117 -10.03 8.20 16.63
N ASN A 118 -10.56 8.32 17.85
CA ASN A 118 -11.56 7.39 18.37
C ASN A 118 -12.97 7.63 17.78
N GLU A 119 -13.09 8.48 16.78
CA GLU A 119 -14.35 8.83 16.13
C GLU A 119 -14.61 7.86 14.97
N ASN A 120 -15.86 7.51 14.73
CA ASN A 120 -16.30 6.62 13.64
C ASN A 120 -16.06 7.19 12.23
N GLU A 121 -15.46 8.37 12.10
CA GLU A 121 -15.22 9.01 10.82
C GLU A 121 -14.34 8.20 9.84
N VAL A 122 -13.42 7.40 10.36
CA VAL A 122 -12.56 6.52 9.54
C VAL A 122 -13.36 5.37 8.99
N GLU A 123 -14.14 4.73 9.84
CA GLU A 123 -15.02 3.62 9.52
C GLU A 123 -16.10 4.05 8.52
N ASP A 124 -16.71 5.23 8.72
CA ASP A 124 -17.71 5.79 7.81
C ASP A 124 -17.11 6.01 6.41
N ARG A 125 -15.87 6.54 6.32
CA ARG A 125 -15.17 6.76 5.03
C ARG A 125 -14.86 5.45 4.32
N LEU A 126 -14.40 4.44 5.04
CA LEU A 126 -14.11 3.12 4.48
C LEU A 126 -15.41 2.42 4.03
N TYR A 127 -16.48 2.54 4.82
CA TYR A 127 -17.79 1.99 4.49
C TYR A 127 -18.37 2.61 3.19
N GLU A 128 -18.25 3.92 3.00
CA GLU A 128 -18.74 4.59 1.78
C GLU A 128 -18.01 4.13 0.52
N ILE A 129 -16.70 3.83 0.62
CA ILE A 129 -15.93 3.23 -0.47
C ILE A 129 -16.47 1.83 -0.79
N GLN A 130 -16.71 1.00 0.25
CA GLN A 130 -17.24 -0.33 0.09
C GLN A 130 -18.68 -0.28 -0.47
N TYR A 131 -19.49 0.67 -0.02
CA TYR A 131 -20.83 0.88 -0.54
C TYR A 131 -20.85 1.24 -2.04
N LYS A 132 -19.81 1.89 -2.52
CA LYS A 132 -19.60 2.13 -3.96
C LYS A 132 -19.12 0.90 -4.74
N GLY A 133 -18.87 -0.21 -4.10
CA GLY A 133 -18.42 -1.46 -4.71
C GLY A 133 -16.89 -1.62 -4.79
N TYR A 134 -16.13 -0.80 -4.06
CA TYR A 134 -14.68 -0.94 -3.98
C TYR A 134 -14.24 -1.51 -2.63
N THR A 135 -13.16 -2.27 -2.63
CA THR A 135 -12.52 -2.77 -1.42
C THR A 135 -11.36 -1.84 -1.04
N PRO A 136 -11.42 -1.17 0.13
CA PRO A 136 -10.34 -0.34 0.60
C PRO A 136 -9.07 -1.15 0.87
N VAL A 137 -7.93 -0.70 0.34
CA VAL A 137 -6.59 -1.12 0.76
C VAL A 137 -6.02 0.03 1.59
N ILE A 138 -5.96 -0.13 2.91
CA ILE A 138 -5.51 0.92 3.82
C ILE A 138 -3.99 1.01 3.78
N ALA A 139 -3.46 2.10 3.23
CA ALA A 139 -2.04 2.34 3.06
C ALA A 139 -1.34 2.52 4.42
N HIS A 140 -0.12 2.00 4.54
CA HIS A 140 0.84 2.22 5.63
C HIS A 140 0.22 2.38 7.02
N VAL A 141 -0.66 1.42 7.39
CA VAL A 141 -1.48 1.50 8.61
C VAL A 141 -0.65 1.67 9.89
N GLU A 142 0.58 1.17 9.91
CA GLU A 142 1.52 1.30 11.02
C GLU A 142 1.92 2.76 11.32
N ARG A 143 1.62 3.71 10.44
CA ARG A 143 1.98 5.13 10.58
C ARG A 143 0.90 5.97 11.25
N TYR A 144 -0.30 5.41 11.46
CA TYR A 144 -1.43 6.16 12.03
C TYR A 144 -1.52 6.08 13.56
N PHE A 145 -0.61 5.38 14.21
CA PHE A 145 -0.58 5.20 15.67
C PHE A 145 0.69 5.80 16.26
N LYS A 146 0.59 6.44 17.43
CA LYS A 146 1.72 7.09 18.09
C LYS A 146 2.23 6.29 19.27
N ASP A 147 1.36 5.95 20.21
CA ASP A 147 1.76 5.32 21.48
C ASP A 147 1.59 3.80 21.44
N SER A 148 0.45 3.33 20.97
CA SER A 148 0.10 1.91 20.87
C SER A 148 -0.70 1.63 19.61
N LEU A 149 -0.49 0.43 19.05
CA LEU A 149 -1.30 -0.07 17.94
C LEU A 149 -2.64 -0.56 18.49
N ASP A 150 -3.73 -0.08 17.93
CA ASP A 150 -5.09 -0.55 18.23
C ASP A 150 -5.36 -1.84 17.42
N ILE A 151 -5.07 -2.97 18.05
CA ILE A 151 -5.18 -4.29 17.42
C ILE A 151 -6.64 -4.67 17.17
N GLU A 152 -7.54 -4.31 18.08
CA GLU A 152 -8.97 -4.64 17.95
C GLU A 152 -9.54 -3.91 16.74
N ARG A 153 -9.26 -2.64 16.59
CA ARG A 153 -9.69 -1.83 15.43
C ARG A 153 -9.13 -2.34 14.11
N ILE A 154 -7.87 -2.77 14.08
CA ILE A 154 -7.27 -3.37 12.87
C ILE A 154 -7.94 -4.71 12.54
N GLN A 155 -8.26 -5.51 13.53
CA GLN A 155 -9.02 -6.74 13.33
C GLN A 155 -10.41 -6.43 12.79
N ASP A 156 -11.09 -5.40 13.30
CA ASP A 156 -12.39 -4.97 12.81
C ASP A 156 -12.31 -4.51 11.34
N PHE A 157 -11.25 -3.83 10.92
CA PHE A 157 -11.04 -3.50 9.51
C PHE A 157 -10.94 -4.76 8.63
N ILE A 158 -10.17 -5.75 9.07
CA ILE A 158 -10.02 -7.03 8.37
C ILE A 158 -11.35 -7.78 8.32
N ASP A 159 -12.08 -7.85 9.43
CA ASP A 159 -13.37 -8.53 9.53
C ASP A 159 -14.46 -7.87 8.65
N ASN A 160 -14.32 -6.57 8.36
CA ASN A 160 -15.14 -5.85 7.38
C ASN A 160 -14.66 -6.01 5.92
N GLY A 161 -13.60 -6.78 5.68
CA GLY A 161 -13.06 -7.05 4.35
C GLY A 161 -12.11 -5.99 3.82
N TYR A 162 -11.58 -5.07 4.66
CA TYR A 162 -10.58 -4.09 4.25
C TYR A 162 -9.19 -4.70 4.29
N LEU A 163 -8.35 -4.37 3.32
CA LEU A 163 -6.99 -4.87 3.28
C LEU A 163 -6.02 -3.92 4.01
N ILE A 164 -5.06 -4.49 4.69
CA ILE A 164 -4.03 -3.77 5.45
C ILE A 164 -2.70 -3.83 4.71
N GLN A 165 -2.19 -2.67 4.30
CA GLN A 165 -0.87 -2.52 3.71
C GLN A 165 0.09 -1.88 4.73
N VAL A 166 1.32 -2.39 4.79
CA VAL A 166 2.43 -1.88 5.60
C VAL A 166 3.60 -1.50 4.69
N ASN A 167 4.26 -0.39 4.99
CA ASN A 167 5.43 0.05 4.21
C ASN A 167 6.64 -0.84 4.48
N ALA A 168 7.29 -1.31 3.42
CA ALA A 168 8.53 -2.06 3.46
C ALA A 168 9.62 -1.30 4.26
N THR A 169 9.72 0.00 4.03
CA THR A 169 10.66 0.90 4.70
C THR A 169 10.42 1.05 6.20
N SER A 170 9.23 0.73 6.71
CA SER A 170 8.93 0.69 8.15
C SER A 170 9.70 -0.44 8.85
N PHE A 171 9.87 -1.60 8.21
CA PHE A 171 10.69 -2.70 8.75
C PHE A 171 12.16 -2.32 8.89
N LEU A 172 12.65 -1.42 8.03
CA LEU A 172 14.01 -0.85 8.10
C LEU A 172 14.13 0.28 9.15
N GLY A 173 13.01 0.74 9.72
CA GLY A 173 12.98 1.83 10.71
C GLY A 173 13.03 3.24 10.12
N TYR A 174 12.83 3.39 8.81
CA TYR A 174 12.93 4.69 8.12
C TYR A 174 11.76 5.64 8.46
N HIS A 175 10.64 5.12 8.94
CA HIS A 175 9.51 5.90 9.46
C HIS A 175 9.52 6.07 10.99
N GLY A 176 10.67 5.76 11.63
CA GLY A 176 10.86 5.87 13.07
C GLY A 176 10.55 4.59 13.84
N LYS A 177 10.92 4.59 15.13
CA LYS A 177 10.86 3.39 15.97
C LYS A 177 9.44 2.88 16.23
N HIS A 178 8.46 3.77 16.29
CA HIS A 178 7.05 3.40 16.53
C HIS A 178 6.49 2.66 15.31
N ALA A 179 6.61 3.23 14.11
CA ALA A 179 6.18 2.58 12.88
C ALA A 179 6.88 1.23 12.68
N GLN A 180 8.19 1.15 12.96
CA GLN A 180 8.92 -0.13 12.91
C GLN A 180 8.35 -1.15 13.88
N LYS A 181 8.14 -0.77 15.14
CA LYS A 181 7.55 -1.65 16.17
C LYS A 181 6.16 -2.15 15.73
N PHE A 182 5.33 -1.26 15.19
CA PHE A 182 3.97 -1.58 14.78
C PHE A 182 3.94 -2.48 13.53
N ALA A 183 4.81 -2.24 12.54
CA ALA A 183 4.98 -3.12 11.39
C ALA A 183 5.32 -4.56 11.81
N TYR A 184 6.30 -4.73 12.71
CA TYR A 184 6.61 -6.05 13.26
C TYR A 184 5.48 -6.64 14.13
N GLN A 185 4.71 -5.81 14.82
CA GLN A 185 3.58 -6.28 15.63
C GLN A 185 2.45 -6.81 14.74
N LEU A 186 2.10 -6.10 13.67
CA LEU A 186 1.13 -6.55 12.67
C LEU A 186 1.56 -7.86 12.02
N LEU A 187 2.81 -7.94 11.58
CA LEU A 187 3.38 -9.16 10.98
C LEU A 187 3.34 -10.35 11.94
N ASN A 188 3.69 -10.16 13.23
CA ASN A 188 3.65 -11.21 14.23
C ASN A 188 2.24 -11.73 14.52
N GLN A 189 1.24 -10.88 14.39
CA GLN A 189 -0.16 -11.23 14.65
C GLN A 189 -0.91 -11.73 13.40
N GLY A 190 -0.31 -11.60 12.21
CA GLY A 190 -0.96 -11.95 10.95
C GLY A 190 -2.04 -10.95 10.55
N LEU A 191 -1.88 -9.68 10.92
CA LEU A 191 -2.85 -8.61 10.69
C LEU A 191 -2.44 -7.71 9.52
N LEU A 192 -1.84 -8.27 8.48
CA LEU A 192 -1.53 -7.54 7.26
C LEU A 192 -1.68 -8.43 6.03
N HIS A 193 -1.99 -7.80 4.90
CA HIS A 193 -2.21 -8.46 3.62
C HIS A 193 -1.07 -8.21 2.65
N VAL A 194 -0.45 -7.03 2.67
CA VAL A 194 0.55 -6.60 1.70
C VAL A 194 1.67 -5.80 2.35
N ILE A 195 2.89 -6.03 1.87
CA ILE A 195 4.05 -5.16 2.10
C ILE A 195 4.39 -4.50 0.76
N ALA A 196 4.30 -3.16 0.70
CA ALA A 196 4.61 -2.36 -0.48
C ALA A 196 5.61 -1.26 -0.13
N THR A 197 6.19 -0.56 -1.13
CA THR A 197 7.33 0.33 -0.85
C THR A 197 6.94 1.74 -0.44
N ASP A 198 5.85 2.28 -0.94
CA ASP A 198 5.52 3.70 -0.85
C ASP A 198 6.70 4.56 -1.39
N THR A 199 7.23 4.14 -2.55
CA THR A 199 8.41 4.77 -3.16
C THR A 199 8.11 6.19 -3.61
N HIS A 200 8.91 7.17 -3.14
CA HIS A 200 8.81 8.59 -3.52
C HIS A 200 10.12 9.15 -4.06
N ARG A 201 11.22 8.42 -3.94
CA ARG A 201 12.56 8.87 -4.32
C ARG A 201 13.32 7.73 -4.99
N CYS A 202 14.23 8.09 -5.89
CA CYS A 202 15.13 7.12 -6.50
C CYS A 202 16.17 6.58 -5.50
N ASP A 203 16.49 7.35 -4.45
CA ASP A 203 17.46 6.99 -3.42
C ASP A 203 16.98 7.34 -2.01
N GLY A 204 17.69 6.82 -0.98
CA GLY A 204 17.42 7.12 0.43
C GLY A 204 16.25 6.32 0.99
N HIS A 205 15.59 6.92 1.99
CA HIS A 205 14.63 6.22 2.86
C HIS A 205 13.28 5.88 2.21
N ARG A 206 12.93 6.51 1.10
CA ARG A 206 11.65 6.26 0.39
C ARG A 206 11.93 5.76 -1.04
N SER A 207 12.86 4.84 -1.18
CA SER A 207 13.26 4.25 -2.46
C SER A 207 12.86 2.78 -2.55
N PRO A 208 12.80 2.19 -3.77
CA PRO A 208 12.51 0.76 -3.95
C PRO A 208 13.42 -0.13 -3.10
N CYS A 209 12.85 -1.00 -2.26
CA CYS A 209 13.63 -1.81 -1.29
C CYS A 209 13.03 -3.19 -0.99
N LEU A 210 12.11 -3.73 -1.84
CA LEU A 210 11.43 -5.01 -1.53
C LEU A 210 12.40 -6.16 -1.34
N GLN A 211 13.47 -6.27 -2.16
CA GLN A 211 14.45 -7.34 -1.99
C GLN A 211 15.21 -7.24 -0.66
N GLU A 212 15.60 -6.03 -0.27
CA GLU A 212 16.31 -5.80 1.01
C GLU A 212 15.42 -6.21 2.19
N VAL A 213 14.15 -5.81 2.17
CA VAL A 213 13.19 -6.13 3.23
C VAL A 213 12.85 -7.61 3.23
N PHE A 214 12.69 -8.23 2.06
CA PHE A 214 12.51 -9.68 1.95
C PHE A 214 13.67 -10.43 2.61
N ASP A 215 14.91 -10.10 2.25
CA ASP A 215 16.12 -10.74 2.81
C ASP A 215 16.28 -10.50 4.32
N LEU A 216 15.75 -9.39 4.84
CA LEU A 216 15.69 -9.12 6.27
C LEU A 216 14.66 -10.01 6.98
N LEU A 217 13.44 -10.09 6.43
CA LEU A 217 12.32 -10.75 7.09
C LEU A 217 12.40 -12.27 7.06
N VAL A 218 12.88 -12.89 5.96
CA VAL A 218 13.01 -14.36 5.85
C VAL A 218 14.05 -14.95 6.82
N LYS A 219 14.87 -14.13 7.45
CA LYS A 219 15.76 -14.57 8.54
C LYS A 219 15.01 -14.95 9.82
N LYS A 220 13.77 -14.48 9.98
CA LYS A 220 12.98 -14.61 11.22
C LYS A 220 11.58 -15.16 10.99
N TYR A 221 11.06 -15.07 9.77
CA TYR A 221 9.70 -15.45 9.36
C TYR A 221 9.77 -16.53 8.28
N SER A 222 8.68 -17.23 8.04
CA SER A 222 8.63 -18.21 6.97
C SER A 222 8.81 -17.54 5.60
N TYR A 223 9.48 -18.24 4.70
CA TYR A 223 9.64 -17.77 3.32
C TYR A 223 8.26 -17.58 2.66
N GLU A 224 7.37 -18.54 2.88
CA GLU A 224 6.01 -18.56 2.32
C GLU A 224 5.22 -17.34 2.76
N ASP A 225 5.20 -17.00 4.07
CA ASP A 225 4.46 -15.83 4.57
C ASP A 225 4.97 -14.53 3.94
N ILE A 226 6.31 -14.34 3.87
CA ILE A 226 6.88 -13.12 3.30
C ILE A 226 6.70 -13.07 1.78
N HIS A 227 6.73 -14.23 1.11
CA HIS A 227 6.43 -14.32 -0.32
C HIS A 227 4.96 -13.97 -0.59
N THR A 228 4.04 -14.49 0.21
CA THR A 228 2.62 -14.16 0.11
C THR A 228 2.37 -12.66 0.23
N LEU A 229 3.00 -11.98 1.20
CA LEU A 229 2.83 -10.54 1.43
C LEU A 229 3.44 -9.64 0.34
N MET A 230 4.44 -10.10 -0.39
CA MET A 230 5.18 -9.28 -1.37
C MET A 230 4.97 -9.73 -2.83
N TYR A 231 4.28 -10.86 -3.05
CA TYR A 231 4.03 -11.37 -4.38
C TYR A 231 2.63 -11.96 -4.55
N GLU A 232 2.21 -13.00 -3.76
CA GLU A 232 0.96 -13.70 -4.03
C GLU A 232 -0.27 -12.83 -3.77
N ASN A 233 -0.37 -12.19 -2.60
CA ASN A 233 -1.45 -11.27 -2.30
C ASN A 233 -1.47 -10.05 -3.24
N PRO A 234 -0.34 -9.36 -3.52
CA PRO A 234 -0.28 -8.37 -4.59
C PRO A 234 -0.74 -8.89 -5.95
N LEU A 235 -0.40 -10.14 -6.32
CA LEU A 235 -0.84 -10.76 -7.57
C LEU A 235 -2.36 -10.96 -7.59
N HIS A 236 -2.96 -11.45 -6.49
CA HIS A 236 -4.41 -11.58 -6.36
C HIS A 236 -5.10 -10.21 -6.49
N ILE A 237 -4.57 -9.17 -5.85
CA ILE A 237 -5.10 -7.80 -5.96
C ILE A 237 -5.14 -7.33 -7.42
N ILE A 238 -4.04 -7.44 -8.16
CA ILE A 238 -3.99 -6.95 -9.55
C ILE A 238 -4.78 -7.83 -10.53
N ASN A 239 -5.17 -9.04 -10.13
CA ASN A 239 -6.05 -9.94 -10.88
C ASN A 239 -7.51 -9.87 -10.45
N ASP A 240 -7.86 -8.97 -9.54
CA ASP A 240 -9.21 -8.80 -8.98
C ASP A 240 -9.72 -10.05 -8.22
N GLU A 241 -8.81 -10.77 -7.56
CA GLU A 241 -9.07 -11.97 -6.77
C GLU A 241 -9.13 -11.64 -5.28
N GLU A 242 -9.80 -12.50 -4.48
CA GLU A 242 -9.86 -12.34 -3.02
C GLU A 242 -8.49 -12.52 -2.37
N VAL A 243 -8.28 -11.77 -1.28
CA VAL A 243 -7.01 -11.74 -0.54
C VAL A 243 -7.25 -11.99 0.94
N ASP A 244 -6.56 -12.96 1.49
CA ASP A 244 -6.56 -13.27 2.91
C ASP A 244 -5.28 -12.75 3.60
N PRO A 245 -5.35 -12.37 4.89
CA PRO A 245 -4.15 -12.08 5.68
C PRO A 245 -3.38 -13.38 5.96
N ILE A 246 -2.06 -13.25 6.19
CA ILE A 246 -1.24 -14.41 6.57
C ILE A 246 -1.60 -14.95 7.96
N GLU A 247 -1.26 -16.22 8.23
CA GLU A 247 -1.34 -16.77 9.59
C GLU A 247 -0.20 -16.23 10.47
N GLY A 248 -0.51 -15.36 11.44
CA GLY A 248 0.48 -14.82 12.35
C GLY A 248 1.06 -15.88 13.32
N LYS A 249 2.28 -15.65 13.81
CA LYS A 249 2.94 -16.54 14.78
C LYS A 249 2.10 -16.79 16.04
N THR A 250 1.32 -15.81 16.48
CA THR A 250 0.43 -15.90 17.65
C THR A 250 -0.83 -16.74 17.37
N SER A 251 -1.31 -16.80 16.14
CA SER A 251 -2.44 -17.63 15.73
C SER A 251 -2.10 -19.12 15.84
N PHE A 252 -0.89 -19.51 15.49
CA PHE A 252 -0.40 -20.90 15.60
C PHE A 252 -0.45 -21.38 17.05
N PHE A 253 -0.04 -20.60 18.02
CA PHE A 253 -0.13 -20.96 19.44
C PHE A 253 -1.58 -21.04 19.94
N LYS A 254 -2.49 -20.14 19.51
CA LYS A 254 -3.93 -20.20 19.87
C LYS A 254 -4.60 -21.47 19.32
N LYS A 255 -4.26 -21.93 18.11
CA LYS A 255 -4.80 -23.20 17.55
C LYS A 255 -4.33 -24.43 18.32
N ILE A 256 -3.11 -24.45 18.86
CA ILE A 256 -2.60 -25.58 19.68
C ILE A 256 -3.32 -25.65 21.03
N PHE A 257 -3.62 -24.52 21.65
CA PHE A 257 -4.30 -24.49 22.97
C PHE A 257 -5.82 -24.66 22.90
N LYS A 258 -6.48 -24.42 21.74
CA LYS A 258 -7.91 -24.71 21.54
C LYS A 258 -8.23 -26.18 21.24
N ARG A 259 -7.22 -27.03 21.00
CA ARG A 259 -7.36 -28.48 20.77
C ARG A 259 -7.12 -29.32 22.03
N ARG A 260 -7.08 -28.72 23.19
CA ARG A 260 -7.13 -29.34 24.50
C ARG A 260 -8.37 -28.84 25.25
#